data_ce262a521522096fcf426e56321d7722
#
_entry.id   ce262a521522096fcf426e56321d7722
#
_cell.length_a   1.000
_cell.length_b   1.000
_cell.length_c   1.000
_cell.angle_alpha   90.00
_cell.angle_beta   90.00
_cell.angle_gamma   90.00
#
_symmetry.space_group_name_H-M   'P 1'
#
loop_
_entity.id
_entity.type
_entity.pdbx_description
1 polymer ?
#
loop_
_entity_poly.entity_id
_entity_poly.type
_entity_poly.pdbx_seq_one_letter_code
_entity_poly.pdbx_strand_id
1 'polypeptide(L)'
;MGAAVPALAAGGGKGADGGALSTSRAPPAINADLRAAELEYLVGHSEIALAVALTHRHVDLSVAARAAGRPLVLMAGDGLEVVDPVPPAPFGSPDGTAAPTLATECALLYTSGTTGRPKGCILPNRYFLHSGAWYAAVGGLAALRMAHPDGQGSWVQDRMLTPLPLVHMNAMAYSTLAMVLTGGCLVVLDRFHPGTWWDSVRASRASVVHYLGVMPSMLMKAAPRADDRGHAVRFGFGAGVDRALHAPFEARFGFPLLEAWAMTETGAGAVVMAHCDPRQVGSNCFGREGPDVEVRLVADHGGEAGLDEPGELWVRHTGPDPRDGFFAGYLKDPEATSEAWAEGWFHTGDIVRRDADGQLHFIDRRKNVIRRSGENISAVEVESVLNQHPAVKACAVAATPDAVRGDEVLACIVTHAPVPEADRERLARELTTHTLERLAYYKAPGWVAFLDALPLTASNKIQRGELKAMAQALPGQGVCVDTRAMKKRQG
;
A
#
# COMPACT_ATOMS: atom_id res chain seq x y z
N MET A 1 -6.29 -13.91 -17.59
CA MET A 1 -7.55 -13.26 -17.16
C MET A 1 -7.89 -13.81 -15.79
N GLY A 2 -7.71 -13.07 -14.74
CA GLY A 2 -8.01 -13.50 -13.38
C GLY A 2 -8.28 -12.26 -12.54
N ALA A 3 -9.49 -11.69 -12.68
CA ALA A 3 -9.97 -10.69 -11.75
C ALA A 3 -10.30 -11.40 -10.45
N ALA A 4 -9.56 -11.08 -9.38
CA ALA A 4 -9.99 -11.43 -8.02
C ALA A 4 -11.27 -10.63 -7.74
N VAL A 5 -12.42 -11.29 -7.78
CA VAL A 5 -13.67 -10.73 -7.28
C VAL A 5 -13.53 -10.67 -5.75
N PRO A 6 -13.80 -9.53 -5.08
CA PRO A 6 -13.79 -9.49 -3.62
C PRO A 6 -14.83 -10.49 -3.11
N ALA A 7 -14.38 -11.42 -2.29
CA ALA A 7 -15.23 -12.44 -1.69
C ALA A 7 -16.18 -11.80 -0.69
N LEU A 8 -17.48 -12.06 -0.84
CA LEU A 8 -18.49 -11.81 0.17
C LEU A 8 -18.21 -12.74 1.37
N ALA A 9 -17.73 -12.21 2.49
CA ALA A 9 -17.59 -12.96 3.72
C ALA A 9 -18.82 -12.76 4.61
N ALA A 10 -19.53 -13.85 4.88
CA ALA A 10 -20.51 -13.92 5.96
C ALA A 10 -19.93 -14.82 7.06
N GLY A 11 -19.69 -14.30 8.24
CA GLY A 11 -19.20 -15.06 9.38
C GLY A 11 -20.03 -14.79 10.63
N GLY A 12 -20.67 -15.80 11.20
CA GLY A 12 -21.41 -15.73 12.46
C GLY A 12 -20.71 -16.51 13.55
N GLY A 13 -20.43 -15.88 14.70
CA GLY A 13 -20.01 -16.54 15.92
C GLY A 13 -20.83 -16.03 17.10
N LYS A 14 -21.40 -16.92 17.88
CA LYS A 14 -22.06 -16.58 19.16
C LYS A 14 -21.01 -16.61 20.28
N GLY A 15 -20.79 -15.46 20.90
CA GLY A 15 -20.10 -15.39 22.19
C GLY A 15 -20.98 -15.89 23.32
N ALA A 16 -20.40 -16.40 24.39
CA ALA A 16 -21.08 -17.04 25.53
C ALA A 16 -21.91 -16.11 26.41
N ASP A 17 -21.97 -14.82 26.10
CA ASP A 17 -22.80 -13.83 26.81
C ASP A 17 -23.79 -13.19 25.86
N GLY A 18 -24.95 -13.74 25.76
CA GLY A 18 -26.27 -13.25 25.32
C GLY A 18 -26.45 -12.02 24.45
N GLY A 19 -25.44 -11.38 23.93
CA GLY A 19 -25.48 -10.24 23.00
C GLY A 19 -25.34 -10.74 21.57
N ALA A 20 -26.36 -10.50 20.74
CA ALA A 20 -26.32 -10.78 19.31
C ALA A 20 -25.25 -9.87 18.66
N LEU A 21 -24.05 -10.40 18.48
CA LEU A 21 -23.04 -9.79 17.65
C LEU A 21 -23.43 -10.04 16.18
N SER A 22 -23.85 -9.01 15.48
CA SER A 22 -23.94 -9.01 14.03
C SER A 22 -22.54 -9.22 13.47
N THR A 23 -22.26 -10.41 12.95
CA THR A 23 -20.91 -10.80 12.52
C THR A 23 -20.81 -10.89 11.00
N SER A 24 -21.31 -9.89 10.28
CA SER A 24 -20.88 -9.68 8.90
C SER A 24 -19.57 -8.92 8.90
N ARG A 25 -18.44 -9.62 8.86
CA ARG A 25 -17.14 -8.97 8.70
C ARG A 25 -16.82 -8.78 7.22
N ALA A 26 -16.25 -7.62 6.92
CA ALA A 26 -15.75 -7.30 5.59
C ALA A 26 -14.65 -8.29 5.14
N PRO A 27 -14.65 -8.70 3.85
CA PRO A 27 -13.64 -9.60 3.32
C PRO A 27 -12.26 -8.93 3.32
N PRO A 28 -11.20 -9.59 3.82
CA PRO A 28 -9.85 -9.12 3.62
C PRO A 28 -9.43 -9.32 2.18
N ALA A 29 -8.86 -8.26 1.59
CA ALA A 29 -8.16 -8.38 0.32
C ALA A 29 -6.75 -8.92 0.58
N ILE A 30 -6.43 -10.10 0.04
CA ILE A 30 -5.18 -10.82 0.30
C ILE A 30 -4.21 -10.60 -0.85
N ASN A 31 -3.02 -10.07 -0.54
CA ASN A 31 -1.93 -9.97 -1.51
C ASN A 31 -1.45 -11.37 -1.90
N ALA A 32 -1.41 -11.66 -3.20
CA ALA A 32 -1.00 -12.96 -3.74
C ALA A 32 0.48 -13.30 -3.46
N ASP A 33 1.31 -12.34 -3.08
CA ASP A 33 2.73 -12.56 -2.79
C ASP A 33 3.01 -12.94 -1.33
N LEU A 34 1.99 -12.91 -0.44
CA LEU A 34 2.14 -13.30 0.97
C LEU A 34 2.51 -14.77 1.12
N ARG A 35 3.30 -15.06 2.15
CA ARG A 35 3.75 -16.41 2.50
C ARG A 35 2.89 -17.04 3.58
N ALA A 36 3.07 -18.34 3.80
CA ALA A 36 2.25 -19.13 4.75
C ALA A 36 2.17 -18.50 6.15
N ALA A 37 3.28 -18.00 6.71
CA ALA A 37 3.27 -17.36 8.04
C ALA A 37 2.53 -16.01 8.09
N GLU A 38 2.61 -15.23 7.01
CA GLU A 38 1.86 -13.97 6.88
C GLU A 38 0.37 -14.25 6.70
N LEU A 39 0.04 -15.27 5.89
CA LEU A 39 -1.33 -15.73 5.68
C LEU A 39 -1.94 -16.31 6.96
N GLU A 40 -1.17 -17.08 7.75
CA GLU A 40 -1.59 -17.61 9.05
C GLU A 40 -2.04 -16.48 9.99
N TYR A 41 -1.20 -15.43 10.12
CA TYR A 41 -1.57 -14.25 10.91
C TYR A 41 -2.83 -13.59 10.38
N LEU A 42 -2.90 -13.34 9.06
CA LEU A 42 -4.03 -12.66 8.44
C LEU A 42 -5.34 -13.45 8.65
N VAL A 43 -5.32 -14.74 8.36
CA VAL A 43 -6.49 -15.64 8.53
C VAL A 43 -6.93 -15.70 9.99
N GLY A 44 -5.98 -15.87 10.91
CA GLY A 44 -6.26 -15.93 12.36
C GLY A 44 -6.80 -14.61 12.90
N HIS A 45 -6.20 -13.48 12.49
CA HIS A 45 -6.58 -12.15 12.97
C HIS A 45 -7.93 -11.70 12.41
N SER A 46 -8.17 -11.90 11.09
CA SER A 46 -9.41 -11.48 10.42
C SER A 46 -10.59 -12.40 10.69
N GLU A 47 -10.33 -13.62 11.17
CA GLU A 47 -11.37 -14.62 11.49
C GLU A 47 -12.30 -14.93 10.31
N ILE A 48 -11.74 -14.96 9.11
CA ILE A 48 -12.50 -15.32 7.89
C ILE A 48 -12.99 -16.78 7.97
N ALA A 49 -14.17 -17.02 7.38
CA ALA A 49 -14.77 -18.34 7.31
C ALA A 49 -14.81 -18.88 5.87
N LEU A 50 -14.69 -17.99 4.88
CA LEU A 50 -14.67 -18.30 3.45
C LEU A 50 -13.51 -17.59 2.78
N ALA A 51 -12.79 -18.29 1.93
CA ALA A 51 -11.78 -17.69 1.06
C ALA A 51 -11.99 -18.10 -0.40
N VAL A 52 -11.69 -17.17 -1.30
CA VAL A 52 -11.62 -17.43 -2.75
C VAL A 52 -10.18 -17.24 -3.18
N ALA A 53 -9.58 -18.24 -3.79
CA ALA A 53 -8.19 -18.24 -4.18
C ALA A 53 -8.00 -18.62 -5.65
N LEU A 54 -6.89 -18.15 -6.21
CA LEU A 54 -6.41 -18.70 -7.48
C LEU A 54 -6.00 -20.16 -7.31
N THR A 55 -6.19 -20.98 -8.34
CA THR A 55 -5.95 -22.42 -8.29
C THR A 55 -4.57 -22.79 -7.74
N HIS A 56 -3.53 -22.02 -8.10
CA HIS A 56 -2.17 -22.29 -7.64
C HIS A 56 -1.86 -21.75 -6.21
N ARG A 57 -2.81 -21.02 -5.57
CA ARG A 57 -2.63 -20.40 -4.25
C ARG A 57 -3.49 -21.02 -3.14
N HIS A 58 -4.39 -21.94 -3.48
CA HIS A 58 -5.30 -22.54 -2.48
C HIS A 58 -4.56 -23.35 -1.41
N VAL A 59 -3.45 -24.00 -1.76
CA VAL A 59 -2.66 -24.82 -0.83
C VAL A 59 -2.09 -23.97 0.30
N ASP A 60 -1.52 -22.81 -0.02
CA ASP A 60 -0.95 -21.89 0.97
C ASP A 60 -2.01 -21.40 1.97
N LEU A 61 -3.22 -21.07 1.47
CA LEU A 61 -4.35 -20.66 2.31
C LEU A 61 -4.86 -21.79 3.18
N SER A 62 -4.95 -23.02 2.66
CA SER A 62 -5.34 -24.22 3.45
C SER A 62 -4.34 -24.50 4.57
N VAL A 63 -3.04 -24.38 4.29
CA VAL A 63 -1.98 -24.56 5.30
C VAL A 63 -2.11 -23.48 6.39
N ALA A 64 -2.24 -22.23 5.98
CA ALA A 64 -2.37 -21.09 6.90
C ALA A 64 -3.62 -21.19 7.77
N ALA A 65 -4.76 -21.60 7.20
CA ALA A 65 -6.01 -21.76 7.92
C ALA A 65 -5.91 -22.86 8.99
N ARG A 66 -5.29 -23.99 8.66
CA ARG A 66 -5.05 -25.07 9.63
C ARG A 66 -4.10 -24.63 10.74
N ALA A 67 -3.00 -23.95 10.41
CA ALA A 67 -2.04 -23.44 11.39
C ALA A 67 -2.67 -22.41 12.33
N ALA A 68 -3.52 -21.54 11.80
CA ALA A 68 -4.27 -20.56 12.59
C ALA A 68 -5.42 -21.19 13.43
N GLY A 69 -5.68 -22.49 13.32
CA GLY A 69 -6.82 -23.16 13.96
C GLY A 69 -8.18 -22.62 13.47
N ARG A 70 -8.23 -22.07 12.27
CA ARG A 70 -9.43 -21.45 11.67
C ARG A 70 -9.91 -22.26 10.48
N PRO A 71 -10.87 -23.16 10.69
CA PRO A 71 -11.51 -23.85 9.57
C PRO A 71 -12.18 -22.81 8.66
N LEU A 72 -11.91 -22.91 7.37
CA LEU A 72 -12.55 -22.05 6.37
C LEU A 72 -12.95 -22.87 5.15
N VAL A 73 -14.01 -22.44 4.49
CA VAL A 73 -14.38 -22.96 3.16
C VAL A 73 -13.46 -22.27 2.15
N LEU A 74 -12.74 -23.06 1.36
CA LEU A 74 -11.85 -22.56 0.35
C LEU A 74 -12.40 -22.92 -1.03
N MET A 75 -12.62 -21.90 -1.85
CA MET A 75 -13.06 -22.03 -3.25
C MET A 75 -11.91 -21.61 -4.16
N ALA A 76 -11.62 -22.41 -5.18
CA ALA A 76 -10.57 -22.13 -6.14
C ALA A 76 -10.97 -22.55 -7.55
N GLY A 77 -10.22 -22.06 -8.54
CA GLY A 77 -10.44 -22.37 -9.94
C GLY A 77 -11.49 -21.51 -10.63
N ASP A 78 -11.63 -21.69 -11.92
CA ASP A 78 -12.53 -20.89 -12.77
C ASP A 78 -14.02 -21.13 -12.44
N GLY A 79 -14.36 -22.31 -11.89
CA GLY A 79 -15.71 -22.67 -11.45
C GLY A 79 -15.99 -22.37 -9.98
N LEU A 80 -15.05 -21.77 -9.25
CA LEU A 80 -15.14 -21.58 -7.80
C LEU A 80 -15.47 -22.89 -7.06
N GLU A 81 -14.78 -23.95 -7.41
CA GLU A 81 -14.96 -25.27 -6.78
C GLU A 81 -14.48 -25.25 -5.33
N VAL A 82 -15.21 -25.94 -4.45
CA VAL A 82 -14.77 -26.13 -3.06
C VAL A 82 -13.64 -27.14 -3.05
N VAL A 83 -12.43 -26.67 -2.70
CA VAL A 83 -11.22 -27.50 -2.72
C VAL A 83 -10.77 -27.95 -1.35
N ASP A 84 -11.27 -27.36 -0.29
CA ASP A 84 -11.00 -27.75 1.09
C ASP A 84 -12.32 -27.68 1.89
N PRO A 85 -13.12 -28.76 1.87
CA PRO A 85 -14.40 -28.79 2.58
C PRO A 85 -14.14 -28.98 4.08
N VAL A 86 -13.90 -27.89 4.77
CA VAL A 86 -14.09 -27.90 6.21
C VAL A 86 -15.59 -27.83 6.44
N PRO A 87 -16.18 -28.69 7.29
CA PRO A 87 -17.59 -28.57 7.62
C PRO A 87 -17.84 -27.15 8.09
N PRO A 88 -18.75 -26.40 7.45
CA PRO A 88 -19.01 -25.04 7.85
C PRO A 88 -19.42 -25.05 9.31
N ALA A 89 -18.75 -24.25 10.14
CA ALA A 89 -19.48 -23.67 11.26
C ALA A 89 -20.77 -23.14 10.62
N PRO A 90 -21.95 -23.48 11.12
CA PRO A 90 -23.19 -23.11 10.46
C PRO A 90 -23.09 -21.61 10.15
N PHE A 91 -23.04 -21.26 8.87
CA PHE A 91 -23.24 -19.89 8.47
C PHE A 91 -24.62 -19.57 9.03
N GLY A 92 -24.66 -18.92 10.21
CA GLY A 92 -25.91 -18.38 10.67
C GLY A 92 -26.42 -17.59 9.49
N SER A 93 -27.61 -17.89 9.00
CA SER A 93 -28.30 -16.99 8.09
C SER A 93 -27.95 -15.61 8.61
N PRO A 94 -27.37 -14.69 7.81
CA PRO A 94 -27.33 -13.32 8.27
C PRO A 94 -28.75 -13.08 8.74
N ASP A 95 -28.95 -12.63 9.99
CA ASP A 95 -30.27 -12.24 10.49
C ASP A 95 -30.73 -11.16 9.53
N GLY A 96 -31.18 -11.59 8.35
CA GLY A 96 -31.15 -10.95 7.05
C GLY A 96 -32.27 -9.94 6.88
N THR A 97 -32.42 -9.04 7.82
CA THR A 97 -33.42 -8.00 7.73
C THR A 97 -32.86 -6.59 7.69
N ALA A 98 -31.59 -6.37 8.01
CA ALA A 98 -31.00 -5.04 7.90
C ALA A 98 -30.36 -4.87 6.52
N ALA A 99 -30.91 -3.98 5.70
CA ALA A 99 -30.27 -3.57 4.45
C ALA A 99 -28.87 -2.98 4.72
N PRO A 100 -27.88 -3.23 3.84
CA PRO A 100 -26.56 -2.61 3.98
C PRO A 100 -26.68 -1.09 4.04
N THR A 101 -25.95 -0.47 4.95
CA THR A 101 -25.90 0.98 5.11
C THR A 101 -24.54 1.52 4.66
N LEU A 102 -24.36 2.83 4.66
CA LEU A 102 -23.07 3.45 4.41
C LEU A 102 -22.02 3.07 5.47
N ALA A 103 -22.45 2.75 6.69
CA ALA A 103 -21.57 2.33 7.78
C ALA A 103 -21.26 0.82 7.77
N THR A 104 -21.95 0.03 6.95
CA THR A 104 -21.68 -1.42 6.85
C THR A 104 -20.24 -1.65 6.36
N GLU A 105 -19.51 -2.52 7.05
CA GLU A 105 -18.16 -2.91 6.68
C GLU A 105 -18.16 -3.55 5.27
N CYS A 106 -17.28 -3.07 4.39
CA CYS A 106 -17.20 -3.50 2.99
C CYS A 106 -15.92 -4.26 2.70
N ALA A 107 -14.80 -3.84 3.28
CA ALA A 107 -13.52 -4.49 3.10
C ALA A 107 -12.62 -4.35 4.33
N LEU A 108 -11.66 -5.26 4.43
CA LEU A 108 -10.58 -5.20 5.41
C LEU A 108 -9.25 -5.18 4.66
N LEU A 109 -8.52 -4.06 4.74
CA LEU A 109 -7.21 -3.90 4.12
C LEU A 109 -6.12 -3.90 5.20
N TYR A 110 -5.12 -4.76 5.01
CA TYR A 110 -3.98 -4.82 5.92
C TYR A 110 -2.89 -3.85 5.49
N THR A 111 -2.51 -2.97 6.41
CA THR A 111 -1.37 -2.05 6.24
C THR A 111 -0.18 -2.54 7.05
N SER A 112 1.04 -2.23 6.59
CA SER A 112 2.26 -2.53 7.35
C SER A 112 2.29 -1.68 8.61
N GLY A 113 1.91 -2.29 9.74
CA GLY A 113 1.93 -1.64 11.05
C GLY A 113 3.34 -1.20 11.46
N THR A 114 3.42 -0.11 12.20
CA THR A 114 4.69 0.40 12.77
C THR A 114 5.18 -0.41 13.97
N THR A 115 4.36 -1.31 14.50
CA THR A 115 4.60 -2.16 15.67
C THR A 115 5.03 -3.59 15.33
N GLY A 116 5.26 -3.90 14.03
CA GLY A 116 5.78 -5.19 13.56
C GLY A 116 4.73 -6.15 13.01
N ARG A 117 3.45 -6.00 13.35
CA ARG A 117 2.38 -6.79 12.74
C ARG A 117 1.48 -5.91 11.88
N PRO A 118 1.00 -6.40 10.73
CA PRO A 118 0.06 -5.66 9.90
C PRO A 118 -1.23 -5.36 10.65
N LYS A 119 -1.73 -4.12 10.52
CA LYS A 119 -3.02 -3.70 11.08
C LYS A 119 -4.11 -3.81 10.02
N GLY A 120 -5.27 -4.36 10.38
CA GLY A 120 -6.41 -4.46 9.50
C GLY A 120 -7.28 -3.21 9.57
N CYS A 121 -7.28 -2.40 8.51
CA CYS A 121 -8.16 -1.23 8.39
C CYS A 121 -9.56 -1.68 8.00
N ILE A 122 -10.56 -1.38 8.81
CA ILE A 122 -11.96 -1.64 8.54
C ILE A 122 -12.49 -0.53 7.64
N LEU A 123 -12.89 -0.88 6.41
CA LEU A 123 -13.36 0.06 5.40
C LEU A 123 -14.86 -0.12 5.17
N PRO A 124 -15.70 0.88 5.53
CA PRO A 124 -17.14 0.81 5.31
C PRO A 124 -17.54 1.12 3.86
N ASN A 125 -18.78 0.85 3.48
CA ASN A 125 -19.33 1.19 2.17
C ASN A 125 -19.13 2.67 1.81
N ARG A 126 -19.28 3.56 2.79
CA ARG A 126 -19.05 5.00 2.61
C ARG A 126 -17.66 5.30 2.10
N TYR A 127 -16.63 4.63 2.62
CA TYR A 127 -15.25 4.80 2.20
C TYR A 127 -15.06 4.60 0.69
N PHE A 128 -15.66 3.55 0.15
CA PHE A 128 -15.59 3.22 -1.28
C PHE A 128 -16.37 4.20 -2.15
N LEU A 129 -17.61 4.48 -1.76
CA LEU A 129 -18.46 5.42 -2.50
C LEU A 129 -17.87 6.83 -2.51
N HIS A 130 -17.33 7.28 -1.37
CA HIS A 130 -16.63 8.55 -1.27
C HIS A 130 -15.39 8.61 -2.19
N SER A 131 -14.56 7.55 -2.18
CA SER A 131 -13.36 7.49 -3.02
C SER A 131 -13.68 7.57 -4.51
N GLY A 132 -14.71 6.84 -4.95
CA GLY A 132 -15.18 6.90 -6.34
C GLY A 132 -15.80 8.24 -6.70
N ALA A 133 -16.64 8.79 -5.82
CA ALA A 133 -17.32 10.08 -6.04
C ALA A 133 -16.32 11.24 -6.07
N TRP A 134 -15.36 11.25 -5.13
CA TRP A 134 -14.28 12.23 -5.13
C TRP A 134 -13.51 12.20 -6.45
N TYR A 135 -13.09 11.03 -6.92
CA TYR A 135 -12.32 10.93 -8.15
C TYR A 135 -13.15 11.33 -9.38
N ALA A 136 -14.43 10.99 -9.41
CA ALA A 136 -15.33 11.41 -10.49
C ALA A 136 -15.53 12.94 -10.53
N ALA A 137 -15.43 13.62 -9.38
CA ALA A 137 -15.72 15.04 -9.21
C ALA A 137 -14.48 15.93 -9.16
N VAL A 138 -13.27 15.39 -8.98
CA VAL A 138 -12.04 16.16 -8.69
C VAL A 138 -11.73 17.22 -9.77
N GLY A 139 -12.05 16.97 -11.04
CA GLY A 139 -11.93 17.94 -12.10
C GLY A 139 -10.49 18.29 -12.52
N GLY A 140 -10.31 19.47 -13.07
CA GLY A 140 -9.00 19.96 -13.54
C GLY A 140 -8.36 19.01 -14.57
N LEU A 141 -7.06 18.79 -14.45
CA LEU A 141 -6.29 17.86 -15.30
C LEU A 141 -6.70 16.40 -15.10
N ALA A 142 -7.30 16.07 -13.95
CA ALA A 142 -7.79 14.75 -13.60
C ALA A 142 -9.28 14.51 -13.99
N ALA A 143 -9.92 15.47 -14.66
CA ALA A 143 -11.32 15.38 -15.02
C ALA A 143 -11.63 14.11 -15.82
N LEU A 144 -12.49 13.25 -15.26
CA LEU A 144 -12.97 12.03 -15.92
C LEU A 144 -14.10 12.36 -16.89
N ARG A 145 -14.14 11.64 -18.02
CA ARG A 145 -15.23 11.70 -18.99
C ARG A 145 -16.32 10.77 -18.55
N MET A 146 -17.50 11.32 -18.28
CA MET A 146 -18.65 10.55 -17.85
C MET A 146 -19.48 10.07 -19.05
N ALA A 147 -20.16 8.92 -18.90
CA ALA A 147 -21.16 8.51 -19.86
C ALA A 147 -22.31 9.53 -19.89
N HIS A 148 -22.74 9.92 -21.09
CA HIS A 148 -23.88 10.85 -21.21
C HIS A 148 -25.17 10.09 -20.86
N PRO A 149 -26.04 10.62 -19.98
CA PRO A 149 -27.26 9.91 -19.55
C PRO A 149 -28.20 9.53 -20.71
N ASP A 150 -28.19 10.27 -21.79
CA ASP A 150 -29.12 10.14 -22.92
C ASP A 150 -28.57 9.27 -24.05
N GLY A 151 -27.35 8.73 -23.93
CA GLY A 151 -26.73 7.93 -25.00
C GLY A 151 -26.43 8.69 -26.31
N GLN A 152 -26.70 9.99 -26.39
CA GLN A 152 -26.60 10.80 -27.60
C GLN A 152 -25.31 11.65 -27.72
N GLY A 153 -24.38 11.52 -26.78
CA GLY A 153 -23.11 12.26 -26.82
C GLY A 153 -21.98 11.44 -27.43
N SER A 154 -21.15 12.05 -28.26
CA SER A 154 -19.92 11.46 -28.83
C SER A 154 -18.78 11.33 -27.80
N TRP A 155 -19.09 11.26 -26.52
CA TRP A 155 -18.09 11.14 -25.45
C TRP A 155 -17.55 9.71 -25.38
N VAL A 156 -16.33 9.55 -25.80
CA VAL A 156 -15.61 8.30 -25.52
C VAL A 156 -15.34 8.27 -24.02
N GLN A 157 -16.00 7.32 -23.32
CA GLN A 157 -15.80 7.06 -21.91
C GLN A 157 -14.33 6.82 -21.60
N ASP A 158 -13.89 7.21 -20.41
CA ASP A 158 -12.52 6.95 -20.00
C ASP A 158 -12.25 5.46 -19.81
N ARG A 159 -11.07 5.06 -20.22
CA ARG A 159 -10.52 3.73 -20.04
C ARG A 159 -9.29 3.85 -19.15
N MET A 160 -9.41 3.36 -17.93
CA MET A 160 -8.37 3.45 -16.93
C MET A 160 -7.57 2.16 -16.90
N LEU A 161 -6.27 2.24 -17.15
CA LEU A 161 -5.35 1.13 -17.04
C LEU A 161 -4.62 1.19 -15.70
N THR A 162 -4.72 0.13 -14.92
CA THR A 162 -3.99 0.01 -13.66
C THR A 162 -3.23 -1.32 -13.57
N PRO A 163 -1.93 -1.29 -13.26
CA PRO A 163 -1.15 -2.47 -12.90
C PRO A 163 -1.10 -2.67 -11.39
N LEU A 164 -1.79 -1.78 -10.63
CA LEU A 164 -1.77 -1.80 -9.18
C LEU A 164 -2.69 -2.91 -8.66
N PRO A 165 -2.26 -3.67 -7.64
CA PRO A 165 -3.06 -4.76 -7.12
C PRO A 165 -4.37 -4.27 -6.49
N LEU A 166 -5.46 -5.01 -6.71
CA LEU A 166 -6.78 -4.75 -6.10
C LEU A 166 -6.82 -4.99 -4.58
N VAL A 167 -5.68 -5.32 -3.97
CA VAL A 167 -5.49 -5.41 -2.52
C VAL A 167 -5.07 -4.08 -1.89
N HIS A 168 -4.86 -3.04 -2.70
CA HIS A 168 -4.53 -1.70 -2.24
C HIS A 168 -5.65 -0.72 -2.56
N MET A 169 -5.85 0.25 -1.68
CA MET A 169 -6.92 1.23 -1.78
C MET A 169 -6.98 1.96 -3.12
N ASN A 170 -5.82 2.25 -3.74
CA ASN A 170 -5.78 2.97 -5.01
C ASN A 170 -6.57 2.23 -6.10
N ALA A 171 -6.26 0.95 -6.36
CA ALA A 171 -6.96 0.19 -7.38
C ALA A 171 -8.35 -0.25 -6.92
N MET A 172 -8.50 -0.67 -5.64
CA MET A 172 -9.76 -1.19 -5.11
C MET A 172 -10.82 -0.10 -4.94
N ALA A 173 -10.48 1.03 -4.32
CA ALA A 173 -11.45 2.07 -4.01
C ALA A 173 -11.49 3.16 -5.10
N TYR A 174 -10.38 3.83 -5.37
CA TYR A 174 -10.40 4.94 -6.34
C TYR A 174 -10.64 4.47 -7.77
N SER A 175 -9.78 3.57 -8.31
CA SER A 175 -9.90 3.15 -9.71
C SER A 175 -11.24 2.49 -10.00
N THR A 176 -11.58 1.48 -9.19
CA THR A 176 -12.76 0.65 -9.44
C THR A 176 -14.03 1.48 -9.32
N LEU A 177 -14.20 2.20 -8.22
CA LEU A 177 -15.45 2.93 -7.97
C LEU A 177 -15.59 4.15 -8.88
N ALA A 178 -14.49 4.83 -9.24
CA ALA A 178 -14.56 5.93 -10.22
C ALA A 178 -15.05 5.42 -11.57
N MET A 179 -14.52 4.30 -12.06
CA MET A 179 -14.96 3.73 -13.35
C MET A 179 -16.41 3.22 -13.29
N VAL A 180 -16.85 2.63 -12.18
CA VAL A 180 -18.23 2.23 -11.98
C VAL A 180 -19.17 3.45 -12.01
N LEU A 181 -18.85 4.50 -11.24
CA LEU A 181 -19.69 5.70 -11.11
C LEU A 181 -19.75 6.54 -12.39
N THR A 182 -18.68 6.57 -13.18
CA THR A 182 -18.63 7.34 -14.43
C THR A 182 -19.05 6.54 -15.66
N GLY A 183 -19.36 5.24 -15.49
CA GLY A 183 -19.65 4.33 -16.61
C GLY A 183 -18.42 4.05 -17.49
N GLY A 184 -17.22 4.26 -16.97
CA GLY A 184 -15.96 4.03 -17.64
C GLY A 184 -15.56 2.54 -17.69
N CYS A 185 -14.36 2.28 -18.19
CA CYS A 185 -13.80 0.93 -18.29
C CYS A 185 -12.54 0.82 -17.45
N LEU A 186 -12.50 -0.10 -16.49
CA LEU A 186 -11.29 -0.46 -15.77
C LEU A 186 -10.57 -1.61 -16.46
N VAL A 187 -9.32 -1.40 -16.84
CA VAL A 187 -8.42 -2.42 -17.39
C VAL A 187 -7.38 -2.75 -16.32
N VAL A 188 -7.44 -3.96 -15.78
CA VAL A 188 -6.54 -4.43 -14.73
C VAL A 188 -5.47 -5.32 -15.36
N LEU A 189 -4.20 -5.02 -15.09
CA LEU A 189 -3.09 -5.91 -15.41
C LEU A 189 -2.76 -6.78 -14.20
N ASP A 190 -2.16 -7.94 -14.44
CA ASP A 190 -1.64 -8.80 -13.38
C ASP A 190 -0.56 -8.10 -12.56
N ARG A 191 0.29 -7.33 -13.24
CA ARG A 191 1.37 -6.52 -12.68
C ARG A 191 1.93 -5.53 -13.70
N PHE A 192 2.81 -4.66 -13.24
CA PHE A 192 3.58 -3.77 -14.11
C PHE A 192 4.74 -4.50 -14.79
N HIS A 193 4.76 -4.46 -16.13
CA HIS A 193 5.84 -4.97 -16.97
C HIS A 193 6.40 -3.84 -17.85
N PRO A 194 7.59 -3.28 -17.55
CA PRO A 194 8.13 -2.14 -18.30
C PRO A 194 8.24 -2.40 -19.80
N GLY A 195 8.61 -3.63 -20.20
CA GLY A 195 8.82 -4.00 -21.60
C GLY A 195 7.56 -4.06 -22.46
N THR A 196 6.39 -4.31 -21.85
CA THR A 196 5.09 -4.45 -22.54
C THR A 196 4.09 -3.36 -22.14
N TRP A 197 4.49 -2.42 -21.29
CA TRP A 197 3.61 -1.38 -20.76
C TRP A 197 2.91 -0.58 -21.86
N TRP A 198 3.68 -0.02 -22.80
CA TRP A 198 3.14 0.81 -23.87
C TRP A 198 2.26 0.03 -24.85
N ASP A 199 2.54 -1.26 -25.05
CA ASP A 199 1.66 -2.13 -25.85
C ASP A 199 0.34 -2.37 -25.14
N SER A 200 0.35 -2.57 -23.82
CA SER A 200 -0.86 -2.67 -23.00
C SER A 200 -1.67 -1.37 -23.01
N VAL A 201 -1.02 -0.21 -22.88
CA VAL A 201 -1.64 1.11 -22.96
C VAL A 201 -2.35 1.30 -24.30
N ARG A 202 -1.66 1.00 -25.41
CA ARG A 202 -2.21 1.11 -26.77
C ARG A 202 -3.35 0.12 -27.01
N ALA A 203 -3.14 -1.15 -26.71
CA ALA A 203 -4.13 -2.21 -26.91
C ALA A 203 -5.41 -1.97 -26.12
N SER A 204 -5.30 -1.49 -24.88
CA SER A 204 -6.44 -1.13 -24.04
C SER A 204 -7.09 0.20 -24.44
N ARG A 205 -6.44 1.00 -25.28
CA ARG A 205 -6.84 2.38 -25.59
C ARG A 205 -7.03 3.21 -24.33
N ALA A 206 -6.12 3.03 -23.36
CA ALA A 206 -6.19 3.72 -22.08
C ALA A 206 -6.11 5.24 -22.26
N SER A 207 -7.04 5.96 -21.63
CA SER A 207 -7.06 7.42 -21.55
C SER A 207 -6.57 7.93 -20.18
N VAL A 208 -6.53 7.05 -19.19
CA VAL A 208 -6.02 7.28 -17.82
C VAL A 208 -5.15 6.11 -17.43
N VAL A 209 -4.02 6.41 -16.79
CA VAL A 209 -3.14 5.38 -16.21
C VAL A 209 -2.93 5.64 -14.72
N HIS A 210 -2.89 4.57 -13.93
CA HIS A 210 -2.46 4.66 -12.55
C HIS A 210 -1.02 4.20 -12.41
N TYR A 211 -0.25 4.88 -11.56
CA TYR A 211 1.16 4.59 -11.38
C TYR A 211 1.61 4.68 -9.91
N LEU A 212 2.77 4.12 -9.65
CA LEU A 212 3.60 4.38 -8.48
C LEU A 212 4.95 4.91 -8.97
N GLY A 213 5.62 5.73 -8.20
CA GLY A 213 6.82 6.47 -8.62
C GLY A 213 7.94 5.63 -9.23
N VAL A 214 8.04 4.36 -8.86
CA VAL A 214 8.98 3.40 -9.48
C VAL A 214 8.68 3.14 -10.96
N MET A 215 7.43 3.22 -11.40
CA MET A 215 7.04 2.94 -12.78
C MET A 215 7.60 3.98 -13.77
N PRO A 216 7.42 5.30 -13.56
CA PRO A 216 8.09 6.31 -14.37
C PRO A 216 9.61 6.11 -14.45
N SER A 217 10.26 5.82 -13.31
CA SER A 217 11.70 5.57 -13.27
C SER A 217 12.14 4.39 -14.11
N MET A 218 11.36 3.30 -14.11
CA MET A 218 11.62 2.13 -14.96
C MET A 218 11.40 2.44 -16.45
N LEU A 219 10.33 3.17 -16.80
CA LEU A 219 10.00 3.52 -18.18
C LEU A 219 11.04 4.47 -18.79
N MET A 220 11.59 5.39 -18.00
CA MET A 220 12.62 6.32 -18.44
C MET A 220 13.97 5.68 -18.74
N LYS A 221 14.23 4.46 -18.25
CA LYS A 221 15.46 3.71 -18.56
C LYS A 221 15.51 3.18 -19.99
N ALA A 222 14.36 2.97 -20.62
CA ALA A 222 14.31 2.54 -22.02
C ALA A 222 14.73 3.69 -22.94
N ALA A 223 15.44 3.36 -24.04
CA ALA A 223 15.79 4.36 -25.04
C ALA A 223 14.53 5.04 -25.62
N PRO A 224 14.58 6.35 -25.95
CA PRO A 224 13.48 7.05 -26.60
C PRO A 224 13.09 6.39 -27.92
N ARG A 225 11.78 6.36 -28.20
CA ARG A 225 11.22 5.78 -29.43
C ARG A 225 10.35 6.81 -30.12
N ALA A 226 10.22 6.70 -31.43
CA ALA A 226 9.38 7.61 -32.24
C ALA A 226 7.88 7.53 -31.86
N ASP A 227 7.45 6.38 -31.29
CA ASP A 227 6.08 6.10 -30.86
C ASP A 227 5.83 6.33 -29.35
N ASP A 228 6.75 6.95 -28.62
CA ASP A 228 6.59 7.24 -27.18
C ASP A 228 5.31 8.03 -26.87
N ARG A 229 4.83 8.84 -27.81
CA ARG A 229 3.56 9.60 -27.71
C ARG A 229 2.39 8.96 -28.46
N GLY A 230 2.57 7.74 -28.98
CA GLY A 230 1.56 7.02 -29.77
C GLY A 230 0.48 6.34 -28.91
N HIS A 231 -0.20 7.12 -28.05
CA HIS A 231 -1.26 6.64 -27.16
C HIS A 231 -2.31 7.71 -26.90
N ALA A 232 -3.42 7.36 -26.24
CA ALA A 232 -4.54 8.24 -25.92
C ALA A 232 -4.54 8.71 -24.46
N VAL A 233 -3.49 8.46 -23.69
CA VAL A 233 -3.41 8.83 -22.28
C VAL A 233 -3.45 10.34 -22.12
N ARG A 234 -4.36 10.83 -21.27
CA ARG A 234 -4.55 12.24 -20.93
C ARG A 234 -3.81 12.63 -19.66
N PHE A 235 -3.76 11.74 -18.68
CA PHE A 235 -3.03 11.93 -17.44
C PHE A 235 -2.71 10.59 -16.77
N GLY A 236 -1.68 10.60 -15.91
CA GLY A 236 -1.40 9.56 -14.95
C GLY A 236 -1.77 10.02 -13.54
N PHE A 237 -2.37 9.14 -12.73
CA PHE A 237 -2.69 9.38 -11.33
C PHE A 237 -1.87 8.45 -10.44
N GLY A 238 -1.14 9.03 -9.50
CA GLY A 238 -0.30 8.24 -8.59
C GLY A 238 0.43 9.10 -7.58
N ALA A 239 1.57 8.61 -7.11
CA ALA A 239 2.42 9.30 -6.14
C ALA A 239 3.88 8.86 -6.23
N GLY A 240 4.78 9.73 -5.76
CA GLY A 240 6.18 9.41 -5.51
C GLY A 240 7.07 9.39 -6.77
N VAL A 241 6.77 10.21 -7.76
CA VAL A 241 7.66 10.39 -8.93
C VAL A 241 8.98 10.99 -8.49
N ASP A 242 10.09 10.42 -8.96
CA ASP A 242 11.41 10.99 -8.76
C ASP A 242 11.46 12.43 -9.30
N ARG A 243 11.94 13.37 -8.47
CA ARG A 243 11.99 14.79 -8.77
C ARG A 243 12.70 15.10 -10.09
N ALA A 244 13.84 14.43 -10.32
CA ALA A 244 14.65 14.63 -11.51
C ALA A 244 13.99 14.05 -12.77
N LEU A 245 13.10 13.08 -12.63
CA LEU A 245 12.46 12.38 -13.74
C LEU A 245 11.06 12.91 -14.08
N HIS A 246 10.41 13.66 -13.19
CA HIS A 246 9.02 14.08 -13.37
C HIS A 246 8.83 14.92 -14.65
N ALA A 247 9.49 16.06 -14.76
CA ALA A 247 9.40 16.91 -15.97
C ALA A 247 9.93 16.21 -17.25
N PRO A 248 11.07 15.51 -17.24
CA PRO A 248 11.52 14.71 -18.38
C PRO A 248 10.53 13.65 -18.84
N PHE A 249 9.83 12.98 -17.91
CA PHE A 249 8.80 12.00 -18.25
C PHE A 249 7.63 12.65 -19.00
N GLU A 250 7.08 13.73 -18.45
CA GLU A 250 5.98 14.45 -19.10
C GLU A 250 6.36 14.98 -20.48
N ALA A 251 7.59 15.51 -20.61
CA ALA A 251 8.10 15.99 -21.89
C ALA A 251 8.26 14.85 -22.91
N ARG A 252 8.70 13.68 -22.49
CA ARG A 252 8.90 12.52 -23.37
C ARG A 252 7.57 11.90 -23.81
N PHE A 253 6.69 11.60 -22.87
CA PHE A 253 5.47 10.84 -23.14
C PHE A 253 4.24 11.70 -23.43
N GLY A 254 4.27 13.01 -23.12
CA GLY A 254 3.27 13.97 -23.56
C GLY A 254 1.99 14.01 -22.75
N PHE A 255 1.99 13.57 -21.51
CA PHE A 255 0.87 13.70 -20.57
C PHE A 255 1.37 13.95 -19.14
N PRO A 256 0.56 14.64 -18.30
CA PRO A 256 0.93 14.94 -16.92
C PRO A 256 0.87 13.73 -16.02
N LEU A 257 1.83 13.61 -15.08
CA LEU A 257 1.76 12.74 -13.92
C LEU A 257 1.24 13.55 -12.73
N LEU A 258 0.03 13.26 -12.29
CA LEU A 258 -0.62 13.96 -11.19
C LEU A 258 -0.28 13.28 -9.88
N GLU A 259 0.50 13.98 -9.05
CA GLU A 259 0.86 13.53 -7.71
C GLU A 259 -0.32 13.69 -6.76
N ALA A 260 -0.64 12.63 -6.02
CA ALA A 260 -1.67 12.63 -5.01
C ALA A 260 -1.13 12.09 -3.68
N TRP A 261 -1.76 12.54 -2.61
CA TRP A 261 -1.52 12.03 -1.26
C TRP A 261 -2.82 11.47 -0.68
N ALA A 262 -2.77 10.27 -0.20
CA ALA A 262 -3.79 9.61 0.61
C ALA A 262 -3.18 8.40 1.33
N MET A 263 -3.86 7.90 2.36
CA MET A 263 -3.52 6.68 3.08
C MET A 263 -4.71 5.73 3.06
N THR A 264 -4.50 4.45 3.36
CA THR A 264 -5.60 3.49 3.53
C THR A 264 -6.56 3.96 4.63
N GLU A 265 -6.03 4.57 5.66
CA GLU A 265 -6.78 5.09 6.80
C GLU A 265 -7.60 6.33 6.44
N THR A 266 -7.09 7.20 5.57
CA THR A 266 -7.77 8.47 5.24
C THR A 266 -8.79 8.32 4.12
N GLY A 267 -8.59 7.38 3.18
CA GLY A 267 -9.47 7.29 2.01
C GLY A 267 -9.67 8.65 1.35
N ALA A 268 -10.88 8.90 0.86
CA ALA A 268 -11.27 10.19 0.32
C ALA A 268 -11.78 11.18 1.37
N GLY A 269 -11.82 10.79 2.65
CA GLY A 269 -12.07 11.71 3.77
C GLY A 269 -10.98 12.77 3.91
N ALA A 270 -9.72 12.41 3.52
CA ALA A 270 -8.64 13.36 3.35
C ALA A 270 -7.71 12.90 2.22
N VAL A 271 -7.95 13.39 1.03
CA VAL A 271 -7.13 13.17 -0.15
C VAL A 271 -6.77 14.52 -0.78
N VAL A 272 -5.52 14.65 -1.21
CA VAL A 272 -5.02 15.87 -1.85
C VAL A 272 -4.33 15.48 -3.16
N MET A 273 -4.56 16.24 -4.24
CA MET A 273 -3.96 16.00 -5.56
C MET A 273 -3.56 17.29 -6.24
N ALA A 274 -2.39 17.28 -6.85
CA ALA A 274 -1.92 18.37 -7.73
C ALA A 274 -2.59 18.29 -9.13
N HIS A 275 -3.91 18.54 -9.19
CA HIS A 275 -4.72 18.40 -10.40
C HIS A 275 -5.01 19.71 -11.13
N CYS A 276 -4.52 20.84 -10.63
CA CYS A 276 -4.70 22.16 -11.22
C CYS A 276 -3.36 22.83 -11.51
N ASP A 277 -3.27 23.54 -12.63
CA ASP A 277 -2.11 24.39 -12.92
C ASP A 277 -2.16 25.72 -12.12
N PRO A 278 -0.99 26.29 -11.77
CA PRO A 278 0.35 25.76 -12.01
C PRO A 278 0.71 24.62 -11.06
N ARG A 279 1.13 23.46 -11.60
CA ARG A 279 1.69 22.36 -10.82
C ARG A 279 3.18 22.61 -10.58
N GLN A 280 3.66 22.27 -9.40
CA GLN A 280 5.08 22.36 -9.08
C GLN A 280 5.80 21.04 -9.41
N VAL A 281 5.89 20.73 -10.71
CA VAL A 281 6.44 19.48 -11.24
C VAL A 281 7.88 19.27 -10.75
N GLY A 282 8.19 18.10 -10.25
CA GLY A 282 9.54 17.74 -9.76
C GLY A 282 9.86 18.24 -8.35
N SER A 283 8.87 18.62 -7.55
CA SER A 283 9.08 19.12 -6.18
C SER A 283 8.43 18.25 -5.10
N ASN A 284 7.91 17.05 -5.43
CA ASN A 284 7.06 16.22 -4.58
C ASN A 284 5.80 16.95 -4.10
N CYS A 285 5.37 17.96 -4.86
CA CYS A 285 4.13 18.67 -4.61
C CYS A 285 2.94 17.80 -4.96
N PHE A 286 2.06 17.61 -3.99
CA PHE A 286 0.80 16.89 -4.18
C PHE A 286 -0.44 17.81 -4.14
N GLY A 287 -0.23 19.13 -4.24
CA GLY A 287 -1.30 20.11 -4.40
C GLY A 287 -1.72 20.80 -3.10
N ARG A 288 -2.95 21.30 -3.09
CA ARG A 288 -3.60 21.90 -1.93
C ARG A 288 -4.80 21.06 -1.53
N GLU A 289 -5.15 21.15 -0.25
CA GLU A 289 -6.40 20.59 0.26
C GLU A 289 -7.63 21.15 -0.45
N GLY A 290 -8.60 20.30 -0.72
CA GLY A 290 -9.93 20.70 -1.20
C GLY A 290 -10.80 21.25 -0.06
N PRO A 291 -12.00 21.76 -0.36
CA PRO A 291 -12.89 22.37 0.61
C PRO A 291 -13.36 21.38 1.71
N ASP A 292 -13.34 20.11 1.43
CA ASP A 292 -13.81 19.05 2.34
C ASP A 292 -12.70 18.52 3.26
N VAL A 293 -11.45 19.00 3.11
CA VAL A 293 -10.27 18.54 3.87
C VAL A 293 -9.68 19.70 4.64
N GLU A 294 -9.49 19.52 5.93
CA GLU A 294 -8.73 20.45 6.77
C GLU A 294 -7.36 19.84 7.07
N VAL A 295 -6.32 20.65 6.91
CA VAL A 295 -4.92 20.28 7.07
C VAL A 295 -4.26 21.16 8.12
N ARG A 296 -3.53 20.52 9.04
CA ARG A 296 -2.62 21.16 9.99
C ARG A 296 -1.24 20.56 9.89
N LEU A 297 -0.20 21.38 9.87
CA LEU A 297 1.18 20.93 9.92
C LEU A 297 1.72 21.21 11.32
N VAL A 298 2.10 20.15 12.05
CA VAL A 298 2.60 20.25 13.43
C VAL A 298 4.11 20.05 13.44
N ALA A 299 4.83 21.11 13.77
CA ALA A 299 6.29 21.07 13.86
C ALA A 299 6.78 20.25 15.07
N ASP A 300 8.06 19.87 15.08
CA ASP A 300 8.65 19.08 16.16
C ASP A 300 8.59 19.77 17.55
N HIS A 301 8.48 21.08 17.57
CA HIS A 301 8.28 21.84 18.82
C HIS A 301 6.83 21.82 19.35
N GLY A 302 5.90 21.10 18.66
CA GLY A 302 4.50 20.92 19.05
C GLY A 302 3.55 22.05 18.64
N GLY A 303 4.06 23.14 18.03
CA GLY A 303 3.27 24.23 17.46
C GLY A 303 2.94 23.99 15.99
N GLU A 304 2.17 24.90 15.39
CA GLU A 304 1.92 24.91 13.95
C GLU A 304 3.21 25.26 13.21
N ALA A 305 3.53 24.49 12.17
CA ALA A 305 4.71 24.73 11.33
C ALA A 305 4.55 26.03 10.53
N GLY A 306 5.62 26.81 10.48
CA GLY A 306 5.70 28.01 9.66
C GLY A 306 5.79 27.73 8.17
N LEU A 307 5.89 28.79 7.38
CA LEU A 307 6.08 28.70 5.93
C LEU A 307 7.38 27.94 5.61
N ASP A 308 7.27 26.94 4.71
CA ASP A 308 8.37 26.03 4.33
C ASP A 308 8.99 25.22 5.48
N GLU A 309 8.46 25.33 6.69
CA GLU A 309 8.89 24.52 7.82
C GLU A 309 8.28 23.10 7.74
N PRO A 310 9.10 22.04 7.93
CA PRO A 310 8.59 20.69 8.03
C PRO A 310 7.70 20.49 9.26
N GLY A 311 6.54 19.87 9.06
CA GLY A 311 5.64 19.49 10.15
C GLY A 311 4.95 18.16 9.86
N GLU A 312 4.49 17.48 10.89
CA GLU A 312 3.64 16.31 10.71
C GLU A 312 2.30 16.74 10.15
N LEU A 313 1.88 16.08 9.06
CA LEU A 313 0.59 16.31 8.44
C LEU A 313 -0.52 15.71 9.29
N TRP A 314 -1.38 16.54 9.86
CA TRP A 314 -2.62 16.15 10.48
C TRP A 314 -3.78 16.53 9.60
N VAL A 315 -4.76 15.64 9.46
CA VAL A 315 -5.89 15.84 8.57
C VAL A 315 -7.21 15.47 9.22
N ARG A 316 -8.29 16.10 8.73
CA ARG A 316 -9.67 15.72 9.05
C ARG A 316 -10.64 16.18 7.98
N HIS A 317 -11.83 15.64 7.95
CA HIS A 317 -12.91 16.15 7.11
C HIS A 317 -13.50 17.43 7.73
N THR A 318 -13.88 18.41 6.90
CA THR A 318 -14.44 19.69 7.34
C THR A 318 -15.90 19.61 7.76
N GLY A 319 -16.62 18.52 7.43
CA GLY A 319 -18.02 18.32 7.78
C GLY A 319 -18.26 18.08 9.28
N PRO A 320 -19.54 17.88 9.66
CA PRO A 320 -19.91 17.63 11.05
C PRO A 320 -19.24 16.42 11.68
N ASP A 321 -18.91 15.40 10.87
CA ASP A 321 -18.11 14.25 11.27
C ASP A 321 -16.69 14.39 10.71
N PRO A 322 -15.67 14.65 11.55
CA PRO A 322 -14.29 14.79 11.10
C PRO A 322 -13.71 13.50 10.54
N ARG A 323 -14.37 12.35 10.73
CA ARG A 323 -13.99 11.03 10.24
C ARG A 323 -14.73 10.62 8.98
N ASP A 324 -15.54 11.49 8.39
CA ASP A 324 -16.31 11.14 7.20
C ASP A 324 -15.40 10.77 6.03
N GLY A 325 -15.63 9.61 5.42
CA GLY A 325 -14.82 9.06 4.34
C GLY A 325 -13.51 8.39 4.74
N PHE A 326 -13.17 8.40 6.03
CA PHE A 326 -12.04 7.66 6.59
C PHE A 326 -12.40 6.19 6.88
N PHE A 327 -11.39 5.41 7.28
CA PHE A 327 -11.61 4.06 7.80
C PHE A 327 -12.42 4.08 9.10
N ALA A 328 -13.10 3.00 9.43
CA ALA A 328 -13.87 2.91 10.68
C ALA A 328 -12.98 2.68 11.91
N GLY A 329 -11.78 2.16 11.71
CA GLY A 329 -10.79 1.88 12.74
C GLY A 329 -9.94 0.66 12.40
N TYR A 330 -9.00 0.32 13.29
CA TYR A 330 -8.21 -0.90 13.17
C TYR A 330 -8.92 -2.08 13.84
N LEU A 331 -8.99 -3.19 13.11
CA LEU A 331 -9.60 -4.43 13.62
C LEU A 331 -8.90 -4.89 14.90
N LYS A 332 -9.68 -5.11 15.97
CA LYS A 332 -9.20 -5.57 17.29
C LYS A 332 -8.10 -4.71 17.92
N ASP A 333 -7.95 -3.47 17.48
CA ASP A 333 -6.93 -2.54 17.99
C ASP A 333 -7.54 -1.13 18.21
N PRO A 334 -8.43 -0.99 19.21
CA PRO A 334 -9.06 0.29 19.52
C PRO A 334 -8.06 1.31 20.07
N GLU A 335 -6.98 0.86 20.72
CA GLU A 335 -5.92 1.70 21.23
C GLU A 335 -5.18 2.41 20.10
N ALA A 336 -4.68 1.65 19.09
CA ALA A 336 -4.07 2.25 17.91
C ALA A 336 -5.03 3.13 17.10
N THR A 337 -6.34 2.81 17.13
CA THR A 337 -7.35 3.66 16.49
C THR A 337 -7.46 5.01 17.23
N SER A 338 -7.45 4.98 18.55
CA SER A 338 -7.50 6.18 19.39
C SER A 338 -6.22 7.02 19.28
N GLU A 339 -5.04 6.37 19.20
CA GLU A 339 -3.76 7.05 18.97
C GLU A 339 -3.72 7.75 17.61
N ALA A 340 -4.23 7.09 16.55
CA ALA A 340 -4.28 7.67 15.22
C ALA A 340 -5.25 8.87 15.14
N TRP A 341 -6.30 8.85 15.96
CA TRP A 341 -7.28 9.92 16.09
C TRP A 341 -7.15 10.62 17.45
N ALA A 342 -6.19 11.52 17.59
CA ALA A 342 -6.02 12.31 18.80
C ALA A 342 -6.40 13.77 18.55
N GLU A 343 -6.89 14.46 19.57
CA GLU A 343 -7.23 15.90 19.54
C GLU A 343 -8.22 16.31 18.42
N GLY A 344 -9.02 15.35 17.91
CA GLY A 344 -9.97 15.59 16.81
C GLY A 344 -9.33 15.61 15.41
N TRP A 345 -8.08 15.15 15.29
CA TRP A 345 -7.32 15.05 14.06
C TRP A 345 -6.81 13.63 13.83
N PHE A 346 -6.68 13.26 12.56
CA PHE A 346 -5.97 12.06 12.16
C PHE A 346 -4.47 12.37 11.98
N HIS A 347 -3.62 11.70 12.76
CA HIS A 347 -2.17 11.84 12.77
C HIS A 347 -1.57 10.90 11.72
N THR A 348 -1.08 11.46 10.62
CA THR A 348 -0.65 10.66 9.46
C THR A 348 0.72 10.03 9.62
N GLY A 349 1.58 10.63 10.45
CA GLY A 349 2.99 10.30 10.55
C GLY A 349 3.81 10.71 9.31
N ASP A 350 3.23 11.42 8.35
CA ASP A 350 3.93 11.94 7.17
C ASP A 350 4.40 13.37 7.44
N ILE A 351 5.66 13.67 7.11
CA ILE A 351 6.26 14.99 7.24
C ILE A 351 6.10 15.75 5.93
N VAL A 352 5.50 16.91 6.01
CA VAL A 352 5.11 17.75 4.88
C VAL A 352 5.54 19.20 5.16
N ARG A 353 5.80 19.99 4.14
CA ARG A 353 5.89 21.45 4.24
C ARG A 353 4.81 22.11 3.38
N ARG A 354 4.42 23.33 3.75
CA ARG A 354 3.53 24.18 2.97
C ARG A 354 4.32 25.36 2.44
N ASP A 355 4.28 25.61 1.15
CA ASP A 355 4.97 26.75 0.53
C ASP A 355 4.11 28.03 0.53
N ALA A 356 4.70 29.13 0.02
CA ALA A 356 4.05 30.44 -0.02
C ALA A 356 2.76 30.45 -0.86
N ASP A 357 2.64 29.54 -1.82
CA ASP A 357 1.45 29.38 -2.66
C ASP A 357 0.40 28.47 -2.01
N GLY A 358 0.64 27.98 -0.78
CA GLY A 358 -0.22 27.06 -0.05
C GLY A 358 -0.15 25.62 -0.54
N GLN A 359 0.79 25.29 -1.43
CA GLN A 359 0.98 23.94 -1.93
C GLN A 359 1.69 23.05 -0.89
N LEU A 360 1.28 21.79 -0.82
CA LEU A 360 1.82 20.81 0.10
C LEU A 360 2.87 19.94 -0.60
N HIS A 361 4.02 19.78 0.05
CA HIS A 361 5.14 19.02 -0.46
C HIS A 361 5.52 17.90 0.49
N PHE A 362 5.52 16.67 0.00
CA PHE A 362 5.94 15.53 0.77
C PHE A 362 7.47 15.54 1.00
N ILE A 363 7.89 15.36 2.25
CA ILE A 363 9.30 15.32 2.65
C ILE A 363 9.72 13.89 2.97
N ASP A 364 9.06 13.23 3.95
CA ASP A 364 9.41 11.87 4.39
C ASP A 364 8.28 11.30 5.27
N ARG A 365 8.41 10.04 5.67
CA ARG A 365 7.64 9.48 6.78
C ARG A 365 8.38 9.61 8.10
N ARG A 366 7.66 9.99 9.15
CA ARG A 366 8.21 10.08 10.50
C ARG A 366 8.76 8.72 11.01
N LYS A 367 8.12 7.63 10.60
CA LYS A 367 8.56 6.27 10.89
C LYS A 367 9.02 5.63 9.58
N ASN A 368 10.33 5.44 9.42
CA ASN A 368 10.99 4.97 8.20
C ASN A 368 10.40 3.67 7.64
N VAL A 369 9.38 3.79 6.84
CA VAL A 369 8.87 2.70 6.00
C VAL A 369 9.75 2.63 4.77
N ILE A 370 10.25 1.44 4.45
CA ILE A 370 11.06 1.19 3.27
C ILE A 370 10.12 1.08 2.07
N ARG A 371 10.29 1.97 1.07
CA ARG A 371 9.46 2.00 -0.14
C ARG A 371 10.15 1.31 -1.29
N ARG A 372 9.81 0.05 -1.52
CA ARG A 372 10.42 -0.76 -2.56
C ARG A 372 9.41 -1.12 -3.65
N SER A 373 9.60 -0.61 -4.86
CA SER A 373 8.76 -0.92 -6.03
C SER A 373 7.26 -0.74 -5.79
N GLY A 374 6.88 0.27 -4.99
CA GLY A 374 5.49 0.56 -4.63
C GLY A 374 4.97 -0.20 -3.40
N GLU A 375 5.71 -1.16 -2.88
CA GLU A 375 5.39 -1.84 -1.64
C GLU A 375 5.95 -1.06 -0.45
N ASN A 376 5.13 -0.91 0.58
CA ASN A 376 5.53 -0.35 1.86
C ASN A 376 5.97 -1.48 2.79
N ILE A 377 7.23 -1.49 3.16
CA ILE A 377 7.83 -2.53 3.99
C ILE A 377 8.09 -1.96 5.38
N SER A 378 7.53 -2.60 6.38
CA SER A 378 7.85 -2.28 7.77
C SER A 378 9.24 -2.82 8.13
N ALA A 379 10.16 -1.94 8.50
CA ALA A 379 11.46 -2.35 8.99
C ALA A 379 11.35 -3.29 10.20
N VAL A 380 10.40 -3.00 11.11
CA VAL A 380 10.17 -3.77 12.33
C VAL A 380 9.66 -5.19 12.04
N GLU A 381 8.85 -5.37 11.00
CA GLU A 381 8.38 -6.70 10.58
C GLU A 381 9.55 -7.57 10.11
N VAL A 382 10.45 -7.01 9.31
CA VAL A 382 11.65 -7.71 8.83
C VAL A 382 12.61 -8.00 9.98
N GLU A 383 12.82 -7.04 10.89
CA GLU A 383 13.60 -7.21 12.11
C GLU A 383 13.06 -8.35 12.98
N SER A 384 11.75 -8.43 13.15
CA SER A 384 11.11 -9.48 13.94
C SER A 384 11.42 -10.88 13.41
N VAL A 385 11.42 -11.06 12.09
CA VAL A 385 11.75 -12.34 11.46
C VAL A 385 13.25 -12.63 11.56
N LEU A 386 14.11 -11.66 11.30
CA LEU A 386 15.57 -11.85 11.39
C LEU A 386 16.03 -12.19 12.80
N ASN A 387 15.43 -11.57 13.83
CA ASN A 387 15.74 -11.86 15.23
C ASN A 387 15.35 -13.29 15.68
N GLN A 388 14.55 -14.03 14.91
CA GLN A 388 14.24 -15.43 15.19
C GLN A 388 15.35 -16.38 14.72
N HIS A 389 16.28 -15.89 13.92
CA HIS A 389 17.38 -16.72 13.42
C HIS A 389 18.45 -16.95 14.51
N PRO A 390 18.91 -18.22 14.75
CA PRO A 390 19.82 -18.53 15.86
C PRO A 390 21.15 -17.78 15.87
N ALA A 391 21.64 -17.37 14.71
CA ALA A 391 22.90 -16.62 14.60
C ALA A 391 22.74 -15.13 14.96
N VAL A 392 21.52 -14.59 14.97
CA VAL A 392 21.25 -13.16 15.16
C VAL A 392 21.11 -12.83 16.64
N LYS A 393 22.00 -12.01 17.15
CA LYS A 393 21.93 -11.43 18.51
C LYS A 393 21.00 -10.21 18.52
N ALA A 394 21.12 -9.38 17.51
CA ALA A 394 20.29 -8.19 17.28
C ALA A 394 20.33 -7.80 15.80
N CYS A 395 19.27 -7.20 15.30
CA CYS A 395 19.28 -6.62 13.97
C CYS A 395 18.54 -5.28 13.94
N ALA A 396 18.88 -4.49 12.93
CA ALA A 396 18.16 -3.27 12.58
C ALA A 396 18.03 -3.19 11.06
N VAL A 397 16.86 -2.79 10.59
CA VAL A 397 16.56 -2.74 9.17
C VAL A 397 16.23 -1.31 8.76
N ALA A 398 16.79 -0.88 7.64
CA ALA A 398 16.59 0.46 7.09
C ALA A 398 16.48 0.43 5.57
N ALA A 399 15.95 1.52 5.02
CA ALA A 399 15.98 1.80 3.61
C ALA A 399 17.39 2.17 3.16
N THR A 400 17.85 1.57 2.07
CA THR A 400 19.01 2.05 1.32
C THR A 400 18.58 2.41 -0.11
N PRO A 401 19.06 3.52 -0.70
CA PRO A 401 18.65 3.91 -2.04
C PRO A 401 18.97 2.84 -3.09
N ASP A 402 18.00 2.54 -3.96
CA ASP A 402 18.18 1.68 -5.13
C ASP A 402 17.76 2.42 -6.40
N ALA A 403 18.66 2.50 -7.38
CA ALA A 403 18.46 3.26 -8.61
C ALA A 403 17.24 2.82 -9.46
N VAL A 404 16.71 1.62 -9.20
CA VAL A 404 15.60 1.04 -9.98
C VAL A 404 14.32 0.96 -9.19
N ARG A 405 14.44 0.72 -7.86
CA ARG A 405 13.31 0.30 -7.03
C ARG A 405 12.86 1.37 -6.02
N GLY A 406 13.52 2.52 -6.01
CA GLY A 406 13.39 3.55 -5.01
C GLY A 406 14.26 3.20 -3.80
N ASP A 407 13.74 2.38 -2.89
CA ASP A 407 14.51 1.83 -1.78
C ASP A 407 14.78 0.33 -1.96
N GLU A 408 15.81 -0.14 -1.30
CA GLU A 408 16.06 -1.55 -1.04
C GLU A 408 16.21 -1.79 0.47
N VAL A 409 15.89 -3.00 0.90
CA VAL A 409 15.97 -3.41 2.30
C VAL A 409 17.43 -3.71 2.66
N LEU A 410 18.01 -2.94 3.57
CA LEU A 410 19.29 -3.23 4.20
C LEU A 410 19.07 -3.77 5.61
N ALA A 411 19.62 -4.95 5.91
CA ALA A 411 19.65 -5.52 7.24
C ALA A 411 21.05 -5.33 7.85
N CYS A 412 21.13 -4.60 8.97
CA CYS A 412 22.30 -4.51 9.82
C CYS A 412 22.22 -5.57 10.90
N ILE A 413 23.14 -6.52 10.89
CA ILE A 413 23.12 -7.72 11.74
C ILE A 413 24.26 -7.69 12.74
N VAL A 414 23.94 -7.90 13.99
CA VAL A 414 24.89 -8.23 15.07
C VAL A 414 24.68 -9.70 15.42
N THR A 415 25.73 -10.50 15.37
CA THR A 415 25.70 -11.93 15.64
C THR A 415 26.15 -12.26 17.07
N HIS A 416 25.83 -13.45 17.57
CA HIS A 416 26.27 -13.92 18.89
C HIS A 416 27.79 -14.13 18.95
N ALA A 417 28.41 -14.51 17.81
CA ALA A 417 29.86 -14.64 17.67
C ALA A 417 30.31 -13.88 16.40
N PRO A 418 31.53 -13.35 16.37
CA PRO A 418 32.08 -12.69 15.17
C PRO A 418 32.01 -13.61 13.97
N VAL A 419 31.57 -13.09 12.83
CA VAL A 419 31.47 -13.82 11.54
C VAL A 419 32.77 -13.59 10.75
N PRO A 420 33.55 -14.64 10.47
CA PRO A 420 34.70 -14.52 9.59
C PRO A 420 34.28 -14.00 8.21
N GLU A 421 35.13 -13.21 7.58
CA GLU A 421 34.81 -12.60 6.27
C GLU A 421 34.42 -13.65 5.22
N ALA A 422 35.07 -14.79 5.20
CA ALA A 422 34.78 -15.89 4.29
C ALA A 422 33.38 -16.52 4.50
N ASP A 423 32.78 -16.37 5.68
CA ASP A 423 31.45 -16.91 6.02
C ASP A 423 30.33 -15.90 5.87
N ARG A 424 30.65 -14.61 5.69
CA ARG A 424 29.64 -13.54 5.63
C ARG A 424 28.64 -13.72 4.50
N GLU A 425 29.10 -14.10 3.30
CA GLU A 425 28.22 -14.34 2.16
C GLU A 425 27.27 -15.52 2.42
N ARG A 426 27.78 -16.61 2.98
CA ARG A 426 26.95 -17.78 3.31
C ARG A 426 25.87 -17.41 4.32
N LEU A 427 26.24 -16.76 5.45
CA LEU A 427 25.27 -16.40 6.48
C LEU A 427 24.27 -15.34 5.99
N ALA A 428 24.70 -14.37 5.18
CA ALA A 428 23.78 -13.39 4.59
C ALA A 428 22.72 -14.05 3.70
N ARG A 429 23.12 -15.03 2.90
CA ARG A 429 22.19 -15.83 2.07
C ARG A 429 21.24 -16.66 2.93
N GLU A 430 21.72 -17.25 4.01
CA GLU A 430 20.93 -18.01 4.98
C GLU A 430 19.86 -17.13 5.64
N LEU A 431 20.22 -15.94 6.13
CA LEU A 431 19.32 -14.96 6.71
C LEU A 431 18.27 -14.47 5.69
N THR A 432 18.69 -14.23 4.46
CA THR A 432 17.77 -13.84 3.38
C THR A 432 16.79 -14.97 3.05
N THR A 433 17.26 -16.22 2.99
CA THR A 433 16.40 -17.41 2.78
C THR A 433 15.41 -17.56 3.93
N HIS A 434 15.88 -17.44 5.18
CA HIS A 434 15.03 -17.48 6.37
C HIS A 434 13.90 -16.44 6.31
N THR A 435 14.18 -15.26 5.77
CA THR A 435 13.18 -14.20 5.58
C THR A 435 12.25 -14.54 4.41
N LEU A 436 12.77 -15.03 3.28
CA LEU A 436 11.99 -15.42 2.10
C LEU A 436 11.00 -16.56 2.36
N GLU A 437 11.28 -17.41 3.32
CA GLU A 437 10.37 -18.50 3.74
C GLU A 437 9.18 -17.97 4.56
N ARG A 438 9.30 -16.80 5.19
CA ARG A 438 8.35 -16.24 6.16
C ARG A 438 7.64 -15.00 5.71
N LEU A 439 8.28 -14.21 4.83
CA LEU A 439 7.76 -12.94 4.33
C LEU A 439 7.75 -12.93 2.80
N ALA A 440 6.94 -12.04 2.23
CA ALA A 440 6.92 -11.81 0.79
C ALA A 440 8.30 -11.42 0.27
N TYR A 441 8.65 -11.87 -0.94
CA TYR A 441 9.99 -11.76 -1.51
C TYR A 441 10.55 -10.33 -1.52
N TYR A 442 9.70 -9.32 -1.66
CA TYR A 442 10.12 -7.92 -1.69
C TYR A 442 10.54 -7.40 -0.31
N LYS A 443 10.09 -8.03 0.79
CA LYS A 443 10.44 -7.68 2.17
C LYS A 443 11.80 -8.23 2.61
N ALA A 444 12.28 -9.30 1.99
CA ALA A 444 13.56 -9.87 2.34
C ALA A 444 14.71 -8.87 2.14
N PRO A 445 15.81 -8.94 2.93
CA PRO A 445 16.96 -8.09 2.74
C PRO A 445 17.54 -8.22 1.33
N GLY A 446 17.80 -7.09 0.67
CA GLY A 446 18.59 -7.03 -0.56
C GLY A 446 20.06 -6.75 -0.29
N TRP A 447 20.34 -6.23 0.92
CA TRP A 447 21.67 -6.00 1.43
C TRP A 447 21.77 -6.47 2.87
N VAL A 448 22.85 -7.12 3.23
CA VAL A 448 23.14 -7.54 4.60
C VAL A 448 24.52 -7.00 5.01
N ALA A 449 24.55 -6.24 6.09
CA ALA A 449 25.78 -5.75 6.71
C ALA A 449 25.97 -6.39 8.09
N PHE A 450 27.15 -6.90 8.37
CA PHE A 450 27.50 -7.41 9.69
C PHE A 450 28.23 -6.31 10.48
N LEU A 451 27.69 -5.97 11.65
CA LEU A 451 28.19 -4.91 12.52
C LEU A 451 28.58 -5.47 13.88
N ASP A 452 29.51 -4.79 14.53
CA ASP A 452 29.90 -5.12 15.92
C ASP A 452 28.84 -4.67 16.92
N ALA A 453 28.18 -3.55 16.64
CA ALA A 453 27.08 -3.00 17.44
C ALA A 453 26.10 -2.19 16.57
N LEU A 454 24.84 -2.14 17.00
CA LEU A 454 23.85 -1.23 16.42
C LEU A 454 23.94 0.17 17.04
N PRO A 455 23.57 1.23 16.31
CA PRO A 455 23.46 2.56 16.88
C PRO A 455 22.26 2.61 17.85
N LEU A 456 22.55 2.76 19.14
CA LEU A 456 21.54 2.76 20.20
C LEU A 456 21.53 4.09 20.97
N THR A 457 20.35 4.50 21.42
CA THR A 457 20.19 5.59 22.39
C THR A 457 20.66 5.14 23.78
N ALA A 458 20.80 6.07 24.71
CA ALA A 458 21.09 5.77 26.12
C ALA A 458 20.03 4.85 26.77
N SER A 459 18.83 4.79 26.21
CA SER A 459 17.74 3.89 26.64
C SER A 459 17.67 2.58 25.86
N ASN A 460 18.74 2.19 25.16
CA ASN A 460 18.85 0.99 24.34
C ASN A 460 17.83 0.90 23.17
N LYS A 461 17.35 2.04 22.68
CA LYS A 461 16.51 2.09 21.48
C LYS A 461 17.37 2.38 20.26
N ILE A 462 17.04 1.75 19.12
CA ILE A 462 17.74 2.00 17.84
C ILE A 462 17.63 3.48 17.46
N GLN A 463 18.77 4.11 17.22
CA GLN A 463 18.86 5.48 16.70
C GLN A 463 18.56 5.47 15.19
N ARG A 464 17.28 5.56 14.82
CA ARG A 464 16.83 5.42 13.43
C ARG A 464 17.45 6.44 12.47
N GLY A 465 17.73 7.65 12.93
CA GLY A 465 18.40 8.68 12.12
C GLY A 465 19.83 8.28 11.73
N GLU A 466 20.62 7.80 12.71
CA GLU A 466 21.98 7.31 12.49
C GLU A 466 21.99 6.05 11.64
N LEU A 467 21.08 5.11 11.94
CA LEU A 467 20.90 3.90 11.13
C LEU A 467 20.61 4.23 9.66
N LYS A 468 19.77 5.24 9.40
CA LYS A 468 19.45 5.69 8.04
C LYS A 468 20.67 6.26 7.33
N ALA A 469 21.46 7.08 8.00
CA ALA A 469 22.72 7.61 7.46
C ALA A 469 23.71 6.48 7.13
N MET A 470 23.84 5.50 8.03
CA MET A 470 24.66 4.30 7.79
C MET A 470 24.15 3.52 6.59
N ALA A 471 22.84 3.28 6.48
CA ALA A 471 22.23 2.52 5.39
C ALA A 471 22.45 3.15 4.01
N GLN A 472 22.56 4.46 3.94
CA GLN A 472 22.89 5.16 2.70
C GLN A 472 24.35 4.96 2.27
N ALA A 473 25.27 4.80 3.21
CA ALA A 473 26.71 4.73 2.97
C ALA A 473 27.22 3.30 2.78
N LEU A 474 26.73 2.34 3.58
CA LEU A 474 27.28 0.99 3.70
C LEU A 474 27.39 0.22 2.38
N PRO A 475 26.37 0.20 1.47
CA PRO A 475 26.51 -0.53 0.21
C PRO A 475 27.62 -0.01 -0.69
N GLY A 476 27.85 1.31 -0.69
CA GLY A 476 28.95 1.95 -1.45
C GLY A 476 30.35 1.68 -0.90
N GLN A 477 30.46 1.26 0.36
CA GLN A 477 31.74 0.93 1.01
C GLN A 477 32.19 -0.51 0.76
N GLY A 478 31.38 -1.33 0.09
CA GLY A 478 31.71 -2.73 -0.21
C GLY A 478 31.70 -3.67 1.00
N VAL A 479 31.15 -3.23 2.14
CA VAL A 479 31.06 -4.03 3.39
C VAL A 479 29.76 -4.83 3.50
N CYS A 480 28.81 -4.62 2.58
CA CYS A 480 27.55 -5.33 2.52
C CYS A 480 27.61 -6.52 1.56
N VAL A 481 26.94 -7.58 1.93
CA VAL A 481 26.65 -8.71 1.02
C VAL A 481 25.41 -8.38 0.21
N ASP A 482 25.53 -8.48 -1.12
CA ASP A 482 24.41 -8.28 -2.05
C ASP A 482 23.58 -9.57 -2.19
N THR A 483 22.35 -9.54 -1.71
CA THR A 483 21.40 -10.66 -1.77
C THR A 483 20.21 -10.40 -2.70
N ARG A 484 20.22 -9.28 -3.45
CA ARG A 484 19.11 -8.86 -4.32
C ARG A 484 18.74 -9.90 -5.39
N ALA A 485 19.72 -10.66 -5.87
CA ALA A 485 19.49 -11.73 -6.85
C ALA A 485 18.61 -12.88 -6.31
N MET A 486 18.52 -13.03 -4.98
CA MET A 486 17.68 -14.06 -4.33
C MET A 486 16.19 -13.66 -4.28
N LYS A 487 15.88 -12.36 -4.42
CA LYS A 487 14.52 -11.80 -4.31
C LYS A 487 13.76 -12.00 -5.61
N LYS A 488 13.33 -13.23 -5.88
CA LYS A 488 12.52 -13.56 -7.06
C LYS A 488 11.06 -13.75 -6.64
N ARG A 489 10.14 -13.17 -7.42
CA ARG A 489 8.72 -13.50 -7.33
C ARG A 489 8.57 -14.97 -7.70
N GLN A 490 7.92 -15.76 -6.87
CA GLN A 490 7.51 -17.09 -7.28
C GLN A 490 6.31 -16.92 -8.21
N GLY A 491 6.45 -17.43 -9.41
CA GLY A 491 5.43 -17.40 -10.46
C GLY A 491 4.20 -18.22 -10.10
#